data_8ac642b4750de3820841043e5bf40e76
#
_entry.id   8ac642b4750de3820841043e5bf40e76
#
_cell.length_a   1.000
_cell.length_b   1.000
_cell.length_c   1.000
_cell.angle_alpha   90.00
_cell.angle_beta   90.00
_cell.angle_gamma   90.00
#
_symmetry.space_group_name_H-M   'P 1'
#
loop_
_entity.id
_entity.type
_entity.pdbx_description
1 polymer ?
#
loop_
_entity_poly.entity_id
_entity_poly.type
_entity_poly.pdbx_seq_one_letter_code
_entity_poly.pdbx_strand_id
1 'polypeptide(L)'
;MTGRGPPGELVAHLIMVERGVISKADRVIQKKPKRLPLLKRFHLPMALVEARLIRRKSPFPPDPEAVREKEEMLAELREVRVRTLAFMEETGARDLGDYKWAHPFLGTFSVYDWMQFIASHEIRHTKQMQEIAANLPKVVARLQN
;
A
#
# COMPACT_ATOMS: atom_id res chain seq x y z
N MET A 1 -6.92 -18.53 12.41
CA MET A 1 -5.69 -17.73 12.59
C MET A 1 -5.95 -16.33 12.07
N THR A 2 -6.11 -15.37 12.95
CA THR A 2 -6.38 -13.97 12.66
C THR A 2 -5.09 -13.35 12.12
N GLY A 3 -5.07 -12.93 10.85
CA GLY A 3 -3.91 -12.31 10.18
C GLY A 3 -3.56 -10.92 10.73
N ARG A 4 -3.26 -10.85 12.01
CA ARG A 4 -2.76 -9.66 12.69
C ARG A 4 -1.27 -9.85 12.91
N GLY A 5 -0.47 -9.56 11.89
CA GLY A 5 0.99 -9.49 12.03
C GLY A 5 1.42 -8.39 13.01
N PRO A 6 2.61 -8.51 13.60
CA PRO A 6 3.18 -7.46 14.43
C PRO A 6 3.21 -6.10 13.72
N PRO A 7 3.15 -4.96 14.45
CA PRO A 7 3.21 -3.62 13.83
C PRO A 7 4.42 -3.42 12.92
N GLY A 8 5.56 -4.02 13.25
CA GLY A 8 6.77 -3.98 12.40
C GLY A 8 6.57 -4.59 11.02
N GLU A 9 5.90 -5.75 10.94
CA GLU A 9 5.59 -6.38 9.66
C GLU A 9 4.66 -5.51 8.80
N LEU A 10 3.72 -4.78 9.43
CA LEU A 10 2.83 -3.87 8.71
C LEU A 10 3.60 -2.69 8.12
N VAL A 11 4.56 -2.12 8.86
CA VAL A 11 5.41 -1.03 8.35
C VAL A 11 6.29 -1.54 7.21
N ALA A 12 6.93 -2.70 7.36
CA ALA A 12 7.72 -3.31 6.29
C ALA A 12 6.87 -3.56 5.02
N HIS A 13 5.63 -4.02 5.20
CA HIS A 13 4.69 -4.21 4.11
C HIS A 13 4.32 -2.89 3.41
N LEU A 14 4.07 -1.81 4.16
CA LEU A 14 3.80 -0.48 3.59
C LEU A 14 4.98 0.01 2.74
N ILE A 15 6.20 -0.09 3.26
CA ILE A 15 7.43 0.28 2.55
C ILE A 15 7.55 -0.50 1.24
N MET A 16 7.39 -1.82 1.30
CA MET A 16 7.49 -2.71 0.14
C MET A 16 6.46 -2.35 -0.94
N VAL A 17 5.20 -2.16 -0.56
CA VAL A 17 4.11 -1.86 -1.50
C VAL A 17 4.31 -0.50 -2.14
N GLU A 18 4.57 0.56 -1.37
CA GLU A 18 4.77 1.91 -1.90
C GLU A 18 5.99 1.97 -2.83
N ARG A 19 7.13 1.41 -2.41
CA ARG A 19 8.34 1.31 -3.26
C ARG A 19 8.06 0.56 -4.56
N GLY A 20 7.33 -0.55 -4.49
CA GLY A 20 6.95 -1.35 -5.65
C GLY A 20 6.06 -0.59 -6.62
N VAL A 21 5.08 0.16 -6.12
CA VAL A 21 4.20 1.01 -6.94
C VAL A 21 4.98 2.11 -7.65
N ILE A 22 5.82 2.87 -6.93
CA ILE A 22 6.60 3.96 -7.53
C ILE A 22 7.62 3.43 -8.55
N SER A 23 8.35 2.39 -8.22
CA SER A 23 9.28 1.74 -9.17
C SER A 23 8.55 1.24 -10.43
N LYS A 24 7.32 0.77 -10.31
CA LYS A 24 6.51 0.36 -11.46
C LYS A 24 6.01 1.56 -12.24
N ALA A 25 5.57 2.63 -11.58
CA ALA A 25 5.13 3.87 -12.19
C ALA A 25 6.24 4.47 -13.05
N ASP A 26 7.46 4.63 -12.50
CA ASP A 26 8.64 5.11 -13.22
C ASP A 26 8.89 4.34 -14.53
N ARG A 27 8.76 3.01 -14.49
CA ARG A 27 8.94 2.16 -15.67
C ARG A 27 7.80 2.26 -16.68
N VAL A 28 6.58 2.41 -16.21
CA VAL A 28 5.39 2.43 -17.07
C VAL A 28 5.29 3.75 -17.82
N ILE A 29 5.62 4.89 -17.19
CA ILE A 29 5.56 6.21 -17.84
C ILE A 29 6.65 6.45 -18.88
N GLN A 30 7.68 5.59 -18.95
CA GLN A 30 8.69 5.59 -20.01
C GLN A 30 8.22 4.88 -21.29
N LYS A 31 7.10 4.17 -21.22
CA LYS A 31 6.53 3.44 -22.36
C LYS A 31 5.43 4.25 -23.02
N LYS A 32 5.02 3.83 -24.23
CA LYS A 32 3.83 4.39 -24.85
C LYS A 32 2.59 4.01 -24.03
N PRO A 33 1.64 4.94 -23.78
CA PRO A 33 0.41 4.64 -23.08
C PRO A 33 -0.40 3.58 -23.84
N LYS A 34 -0.98 2.63 -23.11
CA LYS A 34 -1.81 1.57 -23.71
C LYS A 34 -3.27 1.96 -23.55
N ARG A 35 -3.96 2.22 -24.66
CA ARG A 35 -5.42 2.34 -24.67
C ARG A 35 -6.02 0.97 -24.36
N LEU A 36 -6.62 0.84 -23.20
CA LEU A 36 -7.33 -0.38 -22.81
C LEU A 36 -8.79 -0.35 -23.30
N PRO A 37 -9.36 -1.49 -23.72
CA PRO A 37 -10.79 -1.61 -23.95
C PRO A 37 -11.60 -1.18 -22.74
N LEU A 38 -12.80 -0.60 -22.93
CA LEU A 38 -13.66 -0.07 -21.87
C LEU A 38 -13.90 -1.07 -20.73
N LEU A 39 -14.13 -2.34 -21.05
CA LEU A 39 -14.31 -3.42 -20.08
C LEU A 39 -13.11 -3.67 -19.15
N LYS A 40 -11.88 -3.34 -19.58
CA LYS A 40 -10.66 -3.48 -18.79
C LYS A 40 -10.29 -2.20 -18.00
N ARG A 41 -11.10 -1.15 -18.14
CA ARG A 41 -10.91 0.13 -17.39
C ARG A 41 -11.59 0.12 -16.03
N PHE A 42 -12.37 -0.93 -15.74
CA PHE A 42 -13.14 -1.01 -14.50
C PHE A 42 -12.23 -1.41 -13.33
N HIS A 43 -12.34 -0.69 -12.23
CA HIS A 43 -11.72 -1.03 -10.95
C HIS A 43 -12.71 -0.81 -9.81
N LEU A 44 -12.48 -1.49 -8.70
CA LEU A 44 -13.30 -1.32 -7.50
C LEU A 44 -13.02 0.05 -6.84
N PRO A 45 -14.05 0.71 -6.27
CA PRO A 45 -13.87 1.98 -5.57
C PRO A 45 -12.82 1.89 -4.45
N MET A 46 -11.96 2.93 -4.33
CA MET A 46 -10.92 2.99 -3.30
C MET A 46 -11.47 2.94 -1.87
N ALA A 47 -12.69 3.41 -1.65
CA ALA A 47 -13.38 3.30 -0.36
C ALA A 47 -13.47 1.86 0.16
N LEU A 48 -13.50 0.85 -0.72
CA LEU A 48 -13.48 -0.57 -0.33
C LEU A 48 -12.12 -1.00 0.24
N VAL A 49 -11.04 -0.36 -0.17
CA VAL A 49 -9.69 -0.59 0.38
C VAL A 49 -9.65 -0.13 1.84
N GLU A 50 -10.14 1.08 2.11
CA GLU A 50 -10.14 1.68 3.45
C GLU A 50 -11.12 0.98 4.40
N ALA A 51 -12.30 0.58 3.90
CA ALA A 51 -13.36 -0.02 4.70
C ALA A 51 -13.03 -1.41 5.25
N ARG A 52 -11.92 -2.04 4.85
CA ARG A 52 -11.50 -3.40 5.28
C ARG A 52 -12.57 -4.48 5.06
N LEU A 53 -13.53 -4.24 4.16
CA LEU A 53 -14.60 -5.19 3.84
C LEU A 53 -14.05 -6.44 3.15
N ILE A 54 -12.96 -6.32 2.41
CA ILE A 54 -12.29 -7.43 1.74
C ILE A 54 -11.20 -7.98 2.66
N ARG A 55 -11.54 -8.98 3.47
CA ARG A 55 -10.61 -9.75 4.30
C ARG A 55 -9.91 -10.82 3.46
N ARG A 56 -9.10 -10.45 2.50
CA ARG A 56 -8.25 -11.41 1.78
C ARG A 56 -6.83 -11.40 2.33
N LYS A 57 -6.19 -12.57 2.30
CA LYS A 57 -4.73 -12.64 2.53
C LYS A 57 -4.04 -11.78 1.47
N SER A 58 -3.11 -10.94 1.88
CA SER A 58 -2.29 -10.17 0.95
C SER A 58 -1.59 -11.14 -0.01
N PRO A 59 -1.53 -10.84 -1.33
CA PRO A 59 -0.70 -11.61 -2.25
C PRO A 59 0.79 -11.41 -1.96
N PHE A 60 1.09 -10.35 -1.21
CA PHE A 60 2.42 -10.03 -0.70
C PHE A 60 2.33 -10.06 0.82
N PRO A 61 2.46 -11.25 1.47
CA PRO A 61 2.46 -11.33 2.92
C PRO A 61 3.62 -10.50 3.47
N PRO A 62 3.46 -9.90 4.66
CA PRO A 62 4.58 -9.29 5.34
C PRO A 62 5.70 -10.34 5.49
N ASP A 63 6.93 -9.93 5.20
CA ASP A 63 8.10 -10.75 5.41
C ASP A 63 8.65 -10.49 6.82
N PRO A 64 8.63 -11.47 7.72
CA PRO A 64 9.18 -11.29 9.06
C PRO A 64 10.67 -10.94 9.06
N GLU A 65 11.43 -11.40 8.05
CA GLU A 65 12.85 -11.10 7.91
C GLU A 65 13.12 -9.66 7.45
N ALA A 66 12.10 -8.98 6.90
CA ALA A 66 12.18 -7.56 6.56
C ALA A 66 11.98 -6.64 7.76
N VAL A 67 11.60 -7.17 8.93
CA VAL A 67 11.46 -6.38 10.17
C VAL A 67 12.84 -6.05 10.72
N ARG A 68 13.10 -4.77 10.87
CA ARG A 68 14.34 -4.19 11.40
C ARG A 68 14.02 -3.32 12.60
N GLU A 69 15.04 -2.64 13.12
CA GLU A 69 14.85 -1.67 14.19
C GLU A 69 13.85 -0.57 13.79
N LYS A 70 13.04 -0.15 14.76
CA LYS A 70 11.91 0.76 14.53
C LYS A 70 12.34 2.06 13.85
N GLU A 71 13.43 2.64 14.30
CA GLU A 71 13.96 3.90 13.80
C GLU A 71 14.42 3.78 12.34
N GLU A 72 15.05 2.67 11.99
CA GLU A 72 15.47 2.37 10.63
C GLU A 72 14.27 2.23 9.70
N MET A 73 13.24 1.49 10.11
CA MET A 73 12.03 1.28 9.33
C MET A 73 11.25 2.58 9.13
N LEU A 74 11.19 3.44 10.16
CA LEU A 74 10.54 4.74 10.04
C LEU A 74 11.33 5.70 9.14
N ALA A 75 12.66 5.63 9.16
CA ALA A 75 13.51 6.41 8.24
C ALA A 75 13.29 5.94 6.81
N GLU A 76 13.27 4.64 6.56
CA GLU A 76 13.01 4.05 5.25
C GLU A 76 11.61 4.38 4.71
N LEU A 77 10.58 4.35 5.56
CA LEU A 77 9.22 4.76 5.19
C LEU A 77 9.18 6.23 4.75
N ARG A 78 9.89 7.12 5.47
CA ARG A 78 10.00 8.53 5.10
C ARG A 78 10.72 8.71 3.76
N GLU A 79 11.81 7.97 3.53
CA GLU A 79 12.56 8.02 2.28
C GLU A 79 11.68 7.61 1.08
N VAL A 80 10.96 6.50 1.20
CA VAL A 80 10.02 6.04 0.16
C VAL A 80 8.93 7.08 -0.09
N ARG A 81 8.41 7.72 0.97
CA ARG A 81 7.42 8.80 0.84
C ARG A 81 7.98 10.02 0.12
N VAL A 82 9.21 10.44 0.44
CA VAL A 82 9.89 11.54 -0.27
C VAL A 82 10.00 11.22 -1.77
N ARG A 83 10.36 9.98 -2.12
CA ARG A 83 10.40 9.56 -3.53
C ARG A 83 9.02 9.57 -4.20
N THR A 84 7.97 9.15 -3.50
CA THR A 84 6.59 9.21 -4.00
C THR A 84 6.16 10.66 -4.29
N LEU A 85 6.42 11.57 -3.38
CA LEU A 85 6.09 12.99 -3.55
C LEU A 85 6.90 13.63 -4.69
N ALA A 86 8.19 13.31 -4.78
CA ALA A 86 9.04 13.76 -5.88
C ALA A 86 8.52 13.26 -7.24
N PHE A 87 8.11 12.00 -7.34
CA PHE A 87 7.49 11.46 -8.54
C PHE A 87 6.24 12.25 -8.95
N MET A 88 5.37 12.57 -7.99
CA MET A 88 4.14 13.34 -8.26
C MET A 88 4.47 14.75 -8.74
N GLU A 89 5.48 15.40 -8.16
CA GLU A 89 5.93 16.74 -8.54
C GLU A 89 6.57 16.72 -9.94
N GLU A 90 7.52 15.82 -10.19
CA GLU A 90 8.21 15.66 -11.48
C GLU A 90 7.25 15.37 -12.64
N THR A 91 6.15 14.72 -12.37
CA THR A 91 5.18 14.30 -13.39
C THR A 91 3.90 15.15 -13.41
N GLY A 92 3.76 16.14 -12.54
CA GLY A 92 2.53 16.91 -12.33
C GLY A 92 2.02 17.66 -13.57
N ALA A 93 2.90 18.00 -14.53
CA ALA A 93 2.54 18.63 -15.80
C ALA A 93 2.12 17.61 -16.90
N ARG A 94 2.16 16.30 -16.63
CA ARG A 94 1.86 15.23 -17.59
C ARG A 94 0.48 14.63 -17.31
N ASP A 95 -0.27 14.32 -18.37
CA ASP A 95 -1.45 13.44 -18.21
C ASP A 95 -1.00 11.98 -18.13
N LEU A 96 -1.22 11.38 -16.99
CA LEU A 96 -0.85 9.99 -16.68
C LEU A 96 -2.07 9.04 -16.66
N GLY A 97 -3.26 9.49 -17.04
CA GLY A 97 -4.49 8.72 -16.99
C GLY A 97 -4.50 7.46 -17.85
N ASP A 98 -3.74 7.44 -18.96
CA ASP A 98 -3.64 6.29 -19.85
C ASP A 98 -2.46 5.34 -19.52
N TYR A 99 -1.64 5.66 -18.54
CA TYR A 99 -0.61 4.77 -18.02
C TYR A 99 -1.21 3.88 -16.92
N LYS A 100 -1.45 2.62 -17.26
CA LYS A 100 -2.27 1.70 -16.44
C LYS A 100 -1.61 0.35 -16.28
N TRP A 101 -1.82 -0.27 -15.09
CA TRP A 101 -1.51 -1.69 -14.88
C TRP A 101 -2.44 -2.32 -13.85
N ALA A 102 -2.52 -3.66 -13.90
CA ALA A 102 -3.44 -4.41 -13.06
C ALA A 102 -3.00 -4.41 -11.60
N HIS A 103 -3.97 -4.18 -10.70
CA HIS A 103 -3.89 -4.54 -9.31
C HIS A 103 -4.34 -6.00 -9.14
N PRO A 104 -3.71 -6.80 -8.25
CA PRO A 104 -4.00 -8.23 -8.12
C PRO A 104 -5.48 -8.57 -7.87
N PHE A 105 -6.26 -7.68 -7.23
CA PHE A 105 -7.65 -7.96 -6.83
C PHE A 105 -8.65 -6.88 -7.20
N LEU A 106 -8.20 -5.66 -7.50
CA LEU A 106 -9.08 -4.49 -7.60
C LEU A 106 -9.32 -4.03 -9.04
N GLY A 107 -8.76 -4.74 -10.02
CA GLY A 107 -8.87 -4.40 -11.42
C GLY A 107 -7.67 -3.62 -11.95
N THR A 108 -7.87 -2.80 -12.97
CA THR A 108 -6.78 -2.05 -13.60
C THR A 108 -6.79 -0.61 -13.11
N PHE A 109 -5.66 -0.17 -12.58
CA PHE A 109 -5.44 1.16 -12.04
C PHE A 109 -4.62 2.02 -13.01
N SER A 110 -5.00 3.29 -13.16
CA SER A 110 -4.15 4.34 -13.69
C SER A 110 -3.06 4.72 -12.69
N VAL A 111 -2.07 5.52 -13.11
CA VAL A 111 -1.09 6.09 -12.17
C VAL A 111 -1.79 6.85 -11.05
N TYR A 112 -2.83 7.64 -11.35
CA TYR A 112 -3.58 8.39 -10.34
C TYR A 112 -4.29 7.46 -9.34
N ASP A 113 -4.90 6.37 -9.79
CA ASP A 113 -5.53 5.38 -8.92
C ASP A 113 -4.51 4.70 -8.02
N TRP A 114 -3.30 4.44 -8.51
CA TRP A 114 -2.22 3.87 -7.72
C TRP A 114 -1.70 4.85 -6.64
N MET A 115 -1.62 6.16 -6.94
CA MET A 115 -1.27 7.17 -5.93
C MET A 115 -2.34 7.23 -4.84
N GLN A 116 -3.62 7.24 -5.22
CA GLN A 116 -4.72 7.18 -4.27
C GLN A 116 -4.71 5.86 -3.48
N PHE A 117 -4.39 4.74 -4.13
CA PHE A 117 -4.26 3.44 -3.45
C PHE A 117 -3.19 3.46 -2.37
N ILE A 118 -2.02 4.05 -2.60
CA ILE A 118 -0.96 4.17 -1.58
C ILE A 118 -1.53 4.84 -0.33
N ALA A 119 -2.22 5.97 -0.48
CA ALA A 119 -2.81 6.71 0.64
C ALA A 119 -3.90 5.90 1.38
N SER A 120 -4.84 5.31 0.65
CA SER A 120 -5.91 4.49 1.22
C SER A 120 -5.39 3.22 1.90
N HIS A 121 -4.33 2.64 1.35
CA HIS A 121 -3.66 1.47 1.89
C HIS A 121 -2.95 1.78 3.21
N GLU A 122 -2.29 2.93 3.31
CA GLU A 122 -1.68 3.41 4.55
C GLU A 122 -2.74 3.68 5.64
N ILE A 123 -3.83 4.37 5.30
CA ILE A 123 -4.95 4.60 6.22
C ILE A 123 -5.49 3.27 6.75
N ARG A 124 -5.68 2.28 5.89
CA ARG A 124 -6.14 0.95 6.28
C ARG A 124 -5.22 0.30 7.31
N HIS A 125 -3.91 0.32 7.06
CA HIS A 125 -2.93 -0.31 7.95
C HIS A 125 -2.69 0.50 9.21
N THR A 126 -2.82 1.82 9.18
CA THR A 126 -2.83 2.68 10.37
C THR A 126 -3.99 2.31 11.30
N LYS A 127 -5.20 2.16 10.78
CA LYS A 127 -6.35 1.67 11.56
C LYS A 127 -6.08 0.29 12.16
N GLN A 128 -5.45 -0.60 11.41
CA GLN A 128 -5.07 -1.93 11.90
C GLN A 128 -4.04 -1.86 13.03
N MET A 129 -3.02 -1.01 12.93
CA MET A 129 -2.04 -0.80 14.00
C MET A 129 -2.68 -0.22 15.27
N GLN A 130 -3.61 0.73 15.11
CA GLN A 130 -4.38 1.28 16.25
C GLN A 130 -5.20 0.21 16.96
N GLU A 131 -5.86 -0.68 16.22
CA GLU A 131 -6.61 -1.81 16.79
C GLU A 131 -5.67 -2.79 17.57
N ILE A 132 -4.49 -3.08 17.03
CA ILE A 132 -3.49 -3.91 17.70
C ILE A 132 -3.07 -3.24 19.00
N ALA A 133 -2.70 -1.95 18.96
CA ALA A 133 -2.28 -1.19 20.14
C ALA A 133 -3.38 -1.17 21.23
N ALA A 134 -4.63 -0.95 20.86
CA ALA A 134 -5.76 -0.93 21.79
C ALA A 134 -6.05 -2.31 22.46
N ASN A 135 -5.62 -3.41 21.83
CA ASN A 135 -5.82 -4.75 22.35
C ASN A 135 -4.61 -5.33 23.12
N LEU A 136 -3.43 -4.71 23.01
CA LEU A 136 -2.22 -5.17 23.70
C LEU A 136 -2.39 -5.30 25.23
N PRO A 137 -2.98 -4.32 25.96
CA PRO A 137 -3.19 -4.44 27.40
C PRO A 137 -4.04 -5.64 27.81
N LYS A 138 -5.04 -5.98 27.00
CA LYS A 138 -5.94 -7.12 27.26
C LYS A 138 -5.23 -8.47 27.09
N VAL A 139 -4.30 -8.56 26.15
CA VAL A 139 -3.50 -9.78 25.92
C VAL A 139 -2.50 -9.97 27.05
N VAL A 140 -1.81 -8.90 27.48
CA VAL A 140 -0.86 -8.97 28.60
C VAL A 140 -1.55 -9.38 29.89
N ALA A 141 -2.71 -8.81 30.21
CA ALA A 141 -3.49 -9.16 31.40
C ALA A 141 -3.94 -10.64 31.41
N ARG A 142 -4.22 -11.24 30.22
CA ARG A 142 -4.59 -12.66 30.12
C ARG A 142 -3.43 -13.64 30.29
N LEU A 143 -2.19 -13.19 30.04
CA LEU A 143 -0.99 -14.02 30.19
C LEU A 143 -0.44 -14.00 31.63
N GLN A 144 -0.93 -13.09 32.48
CA GLN A 144 -0.53 -12.94 33.88
C GLN A 144 -1.47 -13.62 34.87
N ASN A 145 -2.61 -14.18 34.41
CA ASN A 145 -3.56 -15.00 35.15
C ASN A 145 -3.49 -16.46 34.72
#